data_dfe1d5a7dc954ad01b0911b479fb4bd1
#
_entry.id   dfe1d5a7dc954ad01b0911b479fb4bd1
#
_cell.length_a   1.000
_cell.length_b   1.000
_cell.length_c   1.000
_cell.angle_alpha   90.00
_cell.angle_beta   90.00
_cell.angle_gamma   90.00
#
_symmetry.space_group_name_H-M   'P 1'
#
loop_
_entity.id
_entity.type
_entity.pdbx_description
1 polymer ?
#
loop_
_entity_poly.entity_id
_entity_poly.type
_entity_poly.pdbx_seq_one_letter_code
_entity_poly.pdbx_strand_id
1 'polypeptide(L)'
;AQHLVFKGGTSLSKVFGVIDRFSEDIDLCLVPEFVGADAAGFDALTSRGKRDAAVMEMQALCSAKAQAVLMPALDAAITAALGSSMAGGWLRFEVDADAKSPIVYFAYPSTQGGGFTYLKREVKLELGTLTDQQPTGSYAIKPLLADAFPKLFEGWACNVTALQLERTFWEKATILHAEFHRPAESPTPTRYARHYFDMAKLLGHPNAAQYLADMAQCQRVVDWKSRVFARGWARYDLAAHGTFRLVPANQRQADLAQDY
;
A
#
# COMPACT_ATOMS: atom_id res chain seq x y z
N ALA A 1 2.82 16.45 4.59
CA ALA A 1 3.53 15.54 3.69
C ALA A 1 4.59 14.71 4.42
N GLN A 2 5.35 15.31 5.36
CA GLN A 2 6.47 14.65 6.07
C GLN A 2 6.08 13.44 6.93
N HIS A 3 4.81 13.22 7.22
CA HIS A 3 4.31 12.11 8.05
C HIS A 3 3.64 11.00 7.23
N LEU A 4 3.71 11.09 5.90
CA LEU A 4 3.10 10.14 4.98
C LEU A 4 4.17 9.48 4.13
N VAL A 5 4.13 8.16 4.05
CA VAL A 5 4.98 7.35 3.18
C VAL A 5 4.12 6.66 2.14
N PHE A 6 4.38 6.96 0.87
CA PHE A 6 3.69 6.38 -0.26
C PHE A 6 4.23 4.99 -0.56
N LYS A 7 3.35 4.02 -0.80
CA LYS A 7 3.71 2.63 -1.04
C LYS A 7 2.77 1.96 -2.04
N GLY A 8 2.88 0.66 -2.19
CA GLY A 8 1.94 -0.17 -2.94
C GLY A 8 2.04 -0.06 -4.46
N GLY A 9 0.98 -0.47 -5.14
CA GLY A 9 0.92 -0.50 -6.62
C GLY A 9 1.01 0.88 -7.24
N THR A 10 0.37 1.88 -6.64
CA THR A 10 0.39 3.24 -7.16
C THR A 10 1.77 3.88 -7.05
N SER A 11 2.59 3.56 -6.03
CA SER A 11 3.99 4.00 -6.00
C SER A 11 4.83 3.34 -7.11
N LEU A 12 4.61 2.05 -7.39
CA LEU A 12 5.28 1.37 -8.52
C LEU A 12 4.99 2.02 -9.87
N SER A 13 3.76 2.51 -10.06
CA SER A 13 3.34 3.20 -11.29
C SER A 13 3.83 4.65 -11.34
N LYS A 14 3.53 5.44 -10.30
CA LYS A 14 3.68 6.91 -10.32
C LYS A 14 5.07 7.39 -9.95
N VAL A 15 5.75 6.68 -9.05
CA VAL A 15 7.10 7.05 -8.59
C VAL A 15 8.17 6.39 -9.44
N PHE A 16 8.00 5.09 -9.69
CA PHE A 16 9.06 4.28 -10.28
C PHE A 16 8.84 3.91 -11.75
N GLY A 17 7.61 4.05 -12.28
CA GLY A 17 7.30 3.69 -13.66
C GLY A 17 7.50 2.20 -13.98
N VAL A 18 7.48 1.32 -12.97
CA VAL A 18 7.73 -0.12 -13.13
C VAL A 18 6.53 -0.86 -13.69
N ILE A 19 5.34 -0.40 -13.37
CA ILE A 19 4.08 -1.00 -13.83
C ILE A 19 3.26 -0.01 -14.65
N ASP A 20 2.64 -0.52 -15.70
CA ASP A 20 1.78 0.21 -16.64
C ASP A 20 0.29 -0.10 -16.45
N ARG A 21 -0.06 -1.03 -15.56
CA ARG A 21 -1.46 -1.29 -15.20
C ARG A 21 -2.04 -0.15 -14.36
N PHE A 22 -3.34 0.04 -14.49
CA PHE A 22 -4.05 0.98 -13.64
C PHE A 22 -4.00 0.53 -12.16
N SER A 23 -3.73 1.47 -11.27
CA SER A 23 -3.80 1.28 -9.82
C SER A 23 -4.80 2.29 -9.26
N GLU A 24 -5.89 1.78 -8.69
CA GLU A 24 -7.05 2.58 -8.29
C GLU A 24 -6.85 3.23 -6.93
N ASP A 25 -6.11 2.55 -6.04
CA ASP A 25 -5.96 2.94 -4.66
C ASP A 25 -4.64 3.68 -4.44
N ILE A 26 -4.64 4.66 -3.57
CA ILE A 26 -3.43 5.35 -3.08
C ILE A 26 -3.11 4.78 -1.71
N ASP A 27 -2.06 3.97 -1.62
CA ASP A 27 -1.60 3.37 -0.37
C ASP A 27 -0.65 4.33 0.36
N LEU A 28 -1.04 4.79 1.52
CA LEU A 28 -0.25 5.69 2.37
C LEU A 28 -0.01 5.07 3.75
N CYS A 29 1.21 5.16 4.23
CA CYS A 29 1.55 4.79 5.59
C CYS A 29 1.79 6.06 6.41
N LEU A 30 1.12 6.15 7.57
CA LEU A 30 1.39 7.20 8.55
C LEU A 30 2.56 6.75 9.42
N VAL A 31 3.52 7.65 9.64
CA VAL A 31 4.66 7.32 10.52
C VAL A 31 4.17 7.08 11.95
N PRO A 32 4.72 6.06 12.64
CA PRO A 32 4.24 5.68 13.98
C PRO A 32 4.24 6.83 14.98
N GLU A 33 5.25 7.66 14.97
CA GLU A 33 5.37 8.83 15.86
C GLU A 33 4.26 9.85 15.61
N PHE A 34 3.81 10.02 14.38
CA PHE A 34 2.72 10.93 14.04
C PHE A 34 1.38 10.46 14.59
N VAL A 35 1.14 9.15 14.60
CA VAL A 35 -0.09 8.59 15.17
C VAL A 35 0.01 8.42 16.69
N GLY A 36 1.19 8.59 17.28
CA GLY A 36 1.44 8.42 18.70
C GLY A 36 1.68 6.95 19.11
N ALA A 37 2.08 6.10 18.16
CA ALA A 37 2.39 4.70 18.42
C ALA A 37 3.84 4.56 18.93
N ASP A 38 4.05 3.67 19.91
CA ASP A 38 5.36 3.33 20.44
C ASP A 38 6.00 2.20 19.60
N ALA A 39 6.70 2.60 18.54
CA ALA A 39 7.41 1.66 17.67
C ALA A 39 8.55 0.93 18.41
N ALA A 40 9.29 1.62 19.28
CA ALA A 40 10.38 1.02 20.04
C ALA A 40 9.86 0.02 21.08
N GLY A 41 8.77 0.36 21.77
CA GLY A 41 8.09 -0.55 22.69
C GLY A 41 7.55 -1.78 21.99
N PHE A 42 7.01 -1.64 20.77
CA PHE A 42 6.58 -2.79 19.97
C PHE A 42 7.73 -3.74 19.67
N ASP A 43 8.92 -3.22 19.34
CA ASP A 43 10.09 -4.04 19.07
C ASP A 43 10.57 -4.85 20.25
N ALA A 44 10.35 -4.38 21.47
CA ALA A 44 10.69 -5.07 22.71
C ALA A 44 9.71 -6.19 23.08
N LEU A 45 8.52 -6.28 22.43
CA LEU A 45 7.50 -7.27 22.77
C LEU A 45 7.90 -8.67 22.32
N THR A 46 7.96 -9.61 23.26
CA THR A 46 8.29 -11.02 23.01
C THR A 46 7.04 -11.91 22.92
N SER A 47 5.97 -11.57 23.64
CA SER A 47 4.72 -12.33 23.66
C SER A 47 3.84 -12.03 22.46
N ARG A 48 3.32 -13.07 21.82
CA ARG A 48 2.38 -12.95 20.70
C ARG A 48 1.14 -12.14 21.09
N GLY A 49 0.50 -12.46 22.21
CA GLY A 49 -0.71 -11.75 22.63
C GLY A 49 -0.46 -10.26 22.88
N LYS A 50 0.71 -9.89 23.44
CA LYS A 50 1.07 -8.48 23.60
C LYS A 50 1.31 -7.79 22.25
N ARG A 51 1.93 -8.48 21.29
CA ARG A 51 2.09 -7.94 19.93
C ARG A 51 0.75 -7.75 19.21
N ASP A 52 -0.14 -8.74 19.31
CA ASP A 52 -1.48 -8.64 18.71
C ASP A 52 -2.26 -7.45 19.30
N ALA A 53 -2.19 -7.25 20.62
CA ALA A 53 -2.80 -6.09 21.29
C ALA A 53 -2.20 -4.76 20.82
N ALA A 54 -0.87 -4.67 20.72
CA ALA A 54 -0.19 -3.47 20.25
C ALA A 54 -0.49 -3.17 18.76
N VAL A 55 -0.64 -4.19 17.92
CA VAL A 55 -1.09 -4.02 16.52
C VAL A 55 -2.49 -3.43 16.47
N MET A 56 -3.42 -3.92 17.30
CA MET A 56 -4.78 -3.36 17.37
C MET A 56 -4.77 -1.91 17.86
N GLU A 57 -3.94 -1.59 18.85
CA GLU A 57 -3.76 -0.23 19.34
C GLU A 57 -3.21 0.70 18.26
N MET A 58 -2.17 0.30 17.56
CA MET A 58 -1.62 1.08 16.42
C MET A 58 -2.66 1.33 15.34
N GLN A 59 -3.50 0.35 15.01
CA GLN A 59 -4.59 0.52 14.04
C GLN A 59 -5.64 1.53 14.54
N ALA A 60 -6.01 1.47 15.82
CA ALA A 60 -6.94 2.42 16.42
C ALA A 60 -6.37 3.86 16.43
N LEU A 61 -5.11 4.03 16.82
CA LEU A 61 -4.40 5.32 16.78
C LEU A 61 -4.32 5.87 15.36
N CYS A 62 -4.04 5.02 14.37
CA CYS A 62 -4.03 5.40 12.96
C CYS A 62 -5.38 5.93 12.51
N SER A 63 -6.47 5.23 12.84
CA SER A 63 -7.84 5.64 12.50
C SER A 63 -8.23 6.96 13.18
N ALA A 64 -7.94 7.11 14.46
CA ALA A 64 -8.21 8.32 15.21
C ALA A 64 -7.44 9.52 14.63
N LYS A 65 -6.16 9.34 14.30
CA LYS A 65 -5.32 10.41 13.72
C LYS A 65 -5.76 10.77 12.30
N ALA A 66 -6.13 9.79 11.49
CA ALA A 66 -6.65 10.02 10.15
C ALA A 66 -7.93 10.87 10.20
N GLN A 67 -8.85 10.54 11.09
CA GLN A 67 -10.12 11.23 11.22
C GLN A 67 -9.97 12.63 11.85
N ALA A 68 -9.16 12.75 12.90
CA ALA A 68 -9.06 14.02 13.66
C ALA A 68 -8.12 15.04 13.02
N VAL A 69 -7.13 14.62 12.25
CA VAL A 69 -6.09 15.52 11.72
C VAL A 69 -6.00 15.47 10.19
N LEU A 70 -5.92 14.28 9.61
CA LEU A 70 -5.68 14.17 8.17
C LEU A 70 -6.89 14.58 7.35
N MET A 71 -8.09 14.12 7.71
CA MET A 71 -9.32 14.48 6.99
C MET A 71 -9.60 15.98 6.98
N PRO A 72 -9.59 16.70 8.11
CA PRO A 72 -9.79 18.15 8.09
C PRO A 72 -8.74 18.89 7.25
N ALA A 73 -7.48 18.44 7.29
CA ALA A 73 -6.42 19.04 6.50
C ALA A 73 -6.59 18.80 4.98
N LEU A 74 -7.02 17.59 4.60
CA LEU A 74 -7.34 17.27 3.21
C LEU A 74 -8.55 18.04 2.72
N ASP A 75 -9.64 18.09 3.50
CA ASP A 75 -10.87 18.82 3.15
C ASP A 75 -10.60 20.31 2.95
N ALA A 76 -9.84 20.91 3.85
CA ALA A 76 -9.43 22.31 3.71
C ALA A 76 -8.60 22.56 2.45
N ALA A 77 -7.63 21.67 2.14
CA ALA A 77 -6.81 21.80 0.95
C ALA A 77 -7.60 21.61 -0.35
N ILE A 78 -8.51 20.63 -0.37
CA ILE A 78 -9.38 20.37 -1.52
C ILE A 78 -10.36 21.52 -1.72
N THR A 79 -10.97 22.02 -0.65
CA THR A 79 -11.88 23.16 -0.69
C THR A 79 -11.18 24.43 -1.17
N ALA A 80 -9.94 24.67 -0.76
CA ALA A 80 -9.14 25.79 -1.23
C ALA A 80 -8.83 25.70 -2.74
N ALA A 81 -8.65 24.47 -3.27
CA ALA A 81 -8.34 24.24 -4.68
C ALA A 81 -9.58 24.19 -5.58
N LEU A 82 -10.68 23.59 -5.12
CA LEU A 82 -11.85 23.27 -5.94
C LEU A 82 -13.12 24.06 -5.55
N GLY A 83 -13.10 24.81 -4.44
CA GLY A 83 -14.29 25.43 -3.85
C GLY A 83 -15.06 24.47 -2.94
N SER A 84 -16.23 24.90 -2.47
CA SER A 84 -17.08 24.09 -1.60
C SER A 84 -17.75 22.96 -2.37
N SER A 85 -17.82 21.76 -1.78
CA SER A 85 -18.55 20.63 -2.35
C SER A 85 -20.06 20.91 -2.36
N MET A 86 -20.71 20.60 -3.48
CA MET A 86 -22.17 20.74 -3.62
C MET A 86 -22.95 19.56 -3.02
N ALA A 87 -22.29 18.47 -2.65
CA ALA A 87 -22.91 17.20 -2.25
C ALA A 87 -22.62 16.79 -0.79
N GLY A 88 -22.43 17.76 0.12
CA GLY A 88 -22.28 17.45 1.54
C GLY A 88 -20.87 17.09 2.00
N GLY A 89 -19.85 17.37 1.20
CA GLY A 89 -18.44 17.17 1.54
C GLY A 89 -17.64 16.52 0.42
N TRP A 90 -16.35 16.75 0.44
CA TRP A 90 -15.39 16.15 -0.52
C TRP A 90 -14.96 14.74 -0.10
N LEU A 91 -14.98 14.46 1.20
CA LEU A 91 -14.37 13.28 1.78
C LEU A 91 -15.40 12.41 2.53
N ARG A 92 -15.23 11.10 2.42
CA ARG A 92 -15.94 10.08 3.19
C ARG A 92 -14.91 9.21 3.89
N PHE A 93 -15.17 8.87 5.15
CA PHE A 93 -14.30 8.05 5.97
C PHE A 93 -14.94 6.70 6.27
N GLU A 94 -14.16 5.64 6.17
CA GLU A 94 -14.55 4.29 6.57
C GLU A 94 -13.37 3.60 7.27
N VAL A 95 -13.66 2.54 8.01
CA VAL A 95 -12.65 1.62 8.52
C VAL A 95 -12.88 0.27 7.86
N ASP A 96 -11.86 -0.27 7.20
CA ASP A 96 -11.93 -1.60 6.60
C ASP A 96 -12.27 -2.65 7.65
N ALA A 97 -13.27 -3.49 7.36
CA ALA A 97 -13.77 -4.47 8.32
C ALA A 97 -12.76 -5.57 8.66
N ASP A 98 -11.91 -5.94 7.70
CA ASP A 98 -10.92 -7.02 7.85
C ASP A 98 -9.55 -6.49 8.26
N ALA A 99 -9.03 -5.50 7.54
CA ALA A 99 -7.72 -4.92 7.78
C ALA A 99 -7.69 -3.97 8.97
N LYS A 100 -8.87 -3.51 9.46
CA LYS A 100 -9.00 -2.49 10.54
C LYS A 100 -8.23 -1.20 10.24
N SER A 101 -7.99 -0.92 8.97
CA SER A 101 -7.28 0.25 8.50
C SER A 101 -8.26 1.34 8.03
N PRO A 102 -7.96 2.63 8.27
CA PRO A 102 -8.79 3.72 7.79
C PRO A 102 -8.70 3.89 6.28
N ILE A 103 -9.84 4.16 5.67
CA ILE A 103 -9.99 4.48 4.25
C ILE A 103 -10.64 5.85 4.14
N VAL A 104 -10.05 6.69 3.29
CA VAL A 104 -10.62 7.99 2.93
C VAL A 104 -10.95 7.97 1.44
N TYR A 105 -12.17 8.28 1.09
CA TYR A 105 -12.61 8.43 -0.30
C TYR A 105 -12.74 9.92 -0.62
N PHE A 106 -12.11 10.34 -1.69
CA PHE A 106 -12.27 11.68 -2.25
C PHE A 106 -13.17 11.61 -3.48
N ALA A 107 -14.37 12.16 -3.38
CA ALA A 107 -15.31 12.30 -4.49
C ALA A 107 -14.93 13.52 -5.35
N TYR A 108 -14.25 13.29 -6.47
CA TYR A 108 -13.84 14.38 -7.35
C TYR A 108 -14.99 14.84 -8.27
N PRO A 109 -15.04 16.14 -8.64
CA PRO A 109 -16.06 16.65 -9.54
C PRO A 109 -15.87 16.08 -10.96
N SER A 110 -16.96 15.77 -11.64
CA SER A 110 -16.96 15.29 -13.02
C SER A 110 -18.03 16.01 -13.83
N THR A 111 -17.66 16.53 -14.98
CA THR A 111 -18.58 17.10 -15.97
C THR A 111 -19.21 16.07 -16.89
N GLN A 112 -18.71 14.84 -16.88
CA GLN A 112 -19.23 13.75 -17.71
C GLN A 112 -20.49 13.15 -17.05
N GLY A 113 -21.61 13.18 -17.73
CA GLY A 113 -22.80 12.40 -17.41
C GLY A 113 -22.48 10.90 -17.48
N GLY A 114 -23.14 10.06 -16.67
CA GLY A 114 -22.82 8.64 -16.47
C GLY A 114 -22.49 7.88 -17.74
N GLY A 115 -21.54 6.95 -17.68
CA GLY A 115 -21.10 6.16 -18.82
C GLY A 115 -20.06 5.09 -18.51
N PHE A 116 -19.35 5.19 -17.41
CA PHE A 116 -18.40 4.16 -17.01
C PHE A 116 -18.85 3.54 -15.69
N THR A 117 -19.52 2.41 -15.76
CA THR A 117 -19.95 1.63 -14.58
C THR A 117 -18.75 1.03 -13.81
N TYR A 118 -17.62 0.88 -14.47
CA TYR A 118 -16.41 0.27 -13.91
C TYR A 118 -15.59 1.25 -13.06
N LEU A 119 -15.49 2.53 -13.46
CA LEU A 119 -14.70 3.53 -12.74
C LEU A 119 -15.59 4.33 -11.79
N LYS A 120 -15.39 4.16 -10.51
CA LYS A 120 -16.00 5.03 -9.50
C LYS A 120 -15.41 6.43 -9.60
N ARG A 121 -16.24 7.45 -9.40
CA ARG A 121 -15.83 8.87 -9.39
C ARG A 121 -15.24 9.27 -8.04
N GLU A 122 -14.41 8.42 -7.52
CA GLU A 122 -13.75 8.64 -6.23
C GLU A 122 -12.32 8.11 -6.29
N VAL A 123 -11.42 8.78 -5.58
CA VAL A 123 -10.07 8.31 -5.30
C VAL A 123 -10.08 7.70 -3.90
N LYS A 124 -9.66 6.44 -3.81
CA LYS A 124 -9.54 5.72 -2.54
C LYS A 124 -8.14 5.88 -1.98
N LEU A 125 -8.04 6.40 -0.77
CA LEU A 125 -6.80 6.47 0.00
C LEU A 125 -6.86 5.40 1.10
N GLU A 126 -6.03 4.38 0.99
CA GLU A 126 -5.86 3.38 2.03
C GLU A 126 -4.75 3.82 2.98
N LEU A 127 -5.10 4.02 4.24
CA LEU A 127 -4.18 4.50 5.25
C LEU A 127 -3.77 3.37 6.19
N GLY A 128 -2.52 3.37 6.62
CA GLY A 128 -2.04 2.37 7.58
C GLY A 128 -0.84 2.91 8.36
N THR A 129 -0.44 2.18 9.41
CA THR A 129 0.77 2.49 10.17
C THR A 129 1.60 1.24 10.48
N LEU A 130 1.11 0.07 10.06
CA LEU A 130 1.73 -1.23 10.38
C LEU A 130 2.91 -1.60 9.48
N THR A 131 3.23 -0.84 8.45
CA THR A 131 4.38 -1.13 7.59
C THR A 131 5.66 -0.57 8.22
N ASP A 132 6.71 -1.37 8.31
CA ASP A 132 8.05 -0.86 8.56
C ASP A 132 8.45 0.03 7.38
N GLN A 133 8.68 1.32 7.67
CA GLN A 133 8.77 2.38 6.67
C GLN A 133 10.21 2.66 6.22
N GLN A 134 11.08 1.65 6.22
CA GLN A 134 12.47 1.80 5.82
C GLN A 134 12.90 0.75 4.79
N PRO A 135 13.74 1.13 3.83
CA PRO A 135 14.20 2.47 3.52
C PRO A 135 13.18 3.29 2.71
N THR A 136 13.26 4.61 2.81
CA THR A 136 12.46 5.56 2.02
C THR A 136 13.34 6.48 1.18
N GLY A 137 12.73 7.14 0.20
CA GLY A 137 13.34 8.20 -0.60
C GLY A 137 12.34 9.32 -0.89
N SER A 138 12.84 10.48 -1.30
CA SER A 138 12.01 11.60 -1.77
C SER A 138 11.98 11.61 -3.30
N TYR A 139 10.77 11.65 -3.86
CA TYR A 139 10.54 11.54 -5.30
C TYR A 139 9.57 12.61 -5.77
N ALA A 140 9.87 13.21 -6.92
CA ALA A 140 8.92 14.09 -7.59
C ALA A 140 7.91 13.27 -8.39
N ILE A 141 6.63 13.54 -8.18
CA ILE A 141 5.55 12.97 -9.00
C ILE A 141 4.79 14.08 -9.71
N LYS A 142 4.24 13.77 -10.88
CA LYS A 142 3.43 14.67 -11.68
C LYS A 142 2.21 13.95 -12.26
N PRO A 143 1.15 14.66 -12.65
CA PRO A 143 0.03 14.05 -13.36
C PRO A 143 0.50 13.38 -14.66
N LEU A 144 -0.09 12.23 -15.03
CA LEU A 144 0.24 11.54 -16.28
C LEU A 144 0.00 12.43 -17.51
N LEU A 145 -1.01 13.30 -17.46
CA LEU A 145 -1.31 14.22 -18.53
C LEU A 145 -0.25 15.32 -18.71
N ALA A 146 0.63 15.52 -17.74
CA ALA A 146 1.70 16.53 -17.83
C ALA A 146 2.71 16.22 -18.94
N ASP A 147 2.86 14.95 -19.31
CA ASP A 147 3.74 14.57 -20.43
C ASP A 147 3.13 14.94 -21.80
N ALA A 148 1.81 14.81 -21.93
CA ALA A 148 1.08 15.17 -23.14
C ALA A 148 0.79 16.68 -23.23
N PHE A 149 0.60 17.35 -22.11
CA PHE A 149 0.19 18.75 -22.02
C PHE A 149 1.06 19.55 -21.03
N PRO A 150 2.39 19.65 -21.25
CA PRO A 150 3.32 20.19 -20.25
C PRO A 150 3.00 21.64 -19.85
N LYS A 151 2.53 22.47 -20.78
CA LYS A 151 2.17 23.87 -20.49
C LYS A 151 0.94 24.01 -19.57
N LEU A 152 0.02 23.05 -19.60
CA LEU A 152 -1.19 23.08 -18.75
C LEU A 152 -0.90 22.59 -17.33
N PHE A 153 0.19 21.85 -17.14
CA PHE A 153 0.57 21.22 -15.86
C PHE A 153 1.90 21.76 -15.32
N GLU A 154 2.30 22.95 -15.76
CA GLU A 154 3.47 23.62 -15.20
C GLU A 154 3.25 23.91 -13.71
N GLY A 155 4.22 23.50 -12.86
CA GLY A 155 4.12 23.64 -11.41
C GLY A 155 3.27 22.59 -10.68
N TRP A 156 2.72 21.59 -11.38
CA TRP A 156 1.89 20.54 -10.77
C TRP A 156 2.69 19.34 -10.21
N ALA A 157 4.01 19.37 -10.31
CA ALA A 157 4.85 18.37 -9.66
C ALA A 157 4.84 18.57 -8.14
N CYS A 158 4.77 17.48 -7.40
CA CYS A 158 4.92 17.50 -5.94
C CYS A 158 5.92 16.43 -5.48
N ASN A 159 6.59 16.70 -4.37
CA ASN A 159 7.50 15.73 -3.76
C ASN A 159 6.75 14.86 -2.77
N VAL A 160 6.96 13.56 -2.87
CA VAL A 160 6.43 12.55 -1.96
C VAL A 160 7.57 11.74 -1.34
N THR A 161 7.41 11.37 -0.09
CA THR A 161 8.24 10.31 0.51
C THR A 161 7.64 8.98 0.14
N ALA A 162 8.41 8.06 -0.44
CA ALA A 162 7.94 6.73 -0.80
C ALA A 162 8.91 5.65 -0.31
N LEU A 163 8.38 4.44 -0.07
CA LEU A 163 9.22 3.26 0.14
C LEU A 163 10.09 3.04 -1.09
N GLN A 164 11.35 2.73 -0.87
CA GLN A 164 12.26 2.42 -1.97
C GLN A 164 11.85 1.12 -2.69
N LEU A 165 12.31 0.98 -3.92
CA LEU A 165 11.84 -0.09 -4.81
C LEU A 165 12.25 -1.48 -4.32
N GLU A 166 13.47 -1.63 -3.78
CA GLU A 166 13.96 -2.86 -3.16
C GLU A 166 13.14 -3.27 -1.94
N ARG A 167 12.65 -2.30 -1.16
CA ARG A 167 11.72 -2.59 -0.07
C ARG A 167 10.40 -3.11 -0.61
N THR A 168 9.85 -2.45 -1.63
CA THR A 168 8.58 -2.86 -2.25
C THR A 168 8.70 -4.23 -2.91
N PHE A 169 9.87 -4.58 -3.47
CA PHE A 169 10.16 -5.92 -3.99
C PHE A 169 9.96 -6.99 -2.91
N TRP A 170 10.60 -6.84 -1.75
CA TRP A 170 10.50 -7.84 -0.68
C TRP A 170 9.13 -7.85 0.00
N GLU A 171 8.43 -6.71 0.07
CA GLU A 171 7.03 -6.66 0.51
C GLU A 171 6.14 -7.52 -0.38
N LYS A 172 6.30 -7.44 -1.70
CA LYS A 172 5.56 -8.25 -2.66
C LYS A 172 5.97 -9.73 -2.62
N ALA A 173 7.26 -10.01 -2.55
CA ALA A 173 7.78 -11.37 -2.44
C ALA A 173 7.20 -12.11 -1.23
N THR A 174 7.16 -11.46 -0.07
CA THR A 174 6.58 -12.04 1.15
C THR A 174 5.07 -12.22 1.08
N ILE A 175 4.34 -11.36 0.36
CA ILE A 175 2.91 -11.55 0.10
C ILE A 175 2.70 -12.82 -0.74
N LEU A 176 3.45 -13.00 -1.84
CA LEU A 176 3.33 -14.16 -2.70
C LEU A 176 3.73 -15.45 -2.00
N HIS A 177 4.80 -15.40 -1.19
CA HIS A 177 5.23 -16.53 -0.38
C HIS A 177 4.14 -16.98 0.60
N ALA A 178 3.55 -16.04 1.34
CA ALA A 178 2.46 -16.33 2.25
C ALA A 178 1.25 -16.92 1.49
N GLU A 179 0.89 -16.36 0.33
CA GLU A 179 -0.22 -16.84 -0.48
C GLU A 179 -0.02 -18.26 -0.99
N PHE A 180 1.20 -18.63 -1.37
CA PHE A 180 1.54 -20.01 -1.75
C PHE A 180 1.18 -21.01 -0.64
N HIS A 181 1.36 -20.61 0.62
CA HIS A 181 1.11 -21.44 1.80
C HIS A 181 -0.30 -21.29 2.38
N ARG A 182 -1.17 -20.48 1.77
CA ARG A 182 -2.55 -20.33 2.21
C ARG A 182 -3.28 -21.68 2.12
N PRO A 183 -4.07 -22.09 3.15
CA PRO A 183 -4.84 -23.31 3.13
C PRO A 183 -5.71 -23.44 1.88
N ALA A 184 -5.76 -24.63 1.28
CA ALA A 184 -6.47 -24.85 0.00
C ALA A 184 -7.96 -24.54 0.08
N GLU A 185 -8.58 -24.79 1.24
CA GLU A 185 -9.99 -24.50 1.53
C GLU A 185 -10.31 -23.01 1.71
N SER A 186 -9.30 -22.17 1.94
CA SER A 186 -9.51 -20.73 2.02
C SER A 186 -9.66 -20.14 0.62
N PRO A 187 -10.64 -19.25 0.36
CA PRO A 187 -10.79 -18.65 -0.97
C PRO A 187 -9.57 -17.82 -1.35
N THR A 188 -9.27 -17.79 -2.65
CA THR A 188 -8.29 -16.84 -3.21
C THR A 188 -8.84 -15.41 -3.06
N PRO A 189 -8.10 -14.47 -2.45
CA PRO A 189 -8.58 -13.11 -2.35
C PRO A 189 -8.76 -12.47 -3.73
N THR A 190 -9.79 -11.68 -3.92
CA THR A 190 -10.03 -10.95 -5.17
C THR A 190 -8.92 -9.94 -5.45
N ARG A 191 -8.64 -9.71 -6.74
CA ARG A 191 -7.61 -8.78 -7.22
C ARG A 191 -6.19 -9.14 -6.76
N TYR A 192 -5.95 -10.43 -6.45
CA TYR A 192 -4.65 -10.90 -5.97
C TYR A 192 -3.66 -11.16 -7.11
N ALA A 193 -4.16 -11.46 -8.32
CA ALA A 193 -3.36 -11.65 -9.53
C ALA A 193 -2.44 -10.45 -9.81
N ARG A 194 -2.87 -9.23 -9.45
CA ARG A 194 -2.05 -8.01 -9.56
C ARG A 194 -0.71 -8.09 -8.83
N HIS A 195 -0.61 -8.86 -7.74
CA HIS A 195 0.66 -9.01 -7.02
C HIS A 195 1.67 -9.85 -7.80
N TYR A 196 1.20 -10.89 -8.51
CA TYR A 196 2.04 -11.68 -9.41
C TYR A 196 2.49 -10.86 -10.62
N PHE A 197 1.60 -10.08 -11.21
CA PHE A 197 1.94 -9.15 -12.28
C PHE A 197 3.03 -8.15 -11.85
N ASP A 198 2.83 -7.50 -10.70
CA ASP A 198 3.79 -6.53 -10.17
C ASP A 198 5.14 -7.18 -9.90
N MET A 199 5.16 -8.41 -9.36
CA MET A 199 6.39 -9.15 -9.11
C MET A 199 7.10 -9.52 -10.41
N ALA A 200 6.38 -9.92 -11.46
CA ALA A 200 6.97 -10.20 -12.77
C ALA A 200 7.65 -8.95 -13.36
N LYS A 201 7.01 -7.78 -13.23
CA LYS A 201 7.61 -6.51 -13.65
C LYS A 201 8.84 -6.13 -12.82
N LEU A 202 8.79 -6.33 -11.50
CA LEU A 202 9.93 -6.10 -10.60
C LEU A 202 11.12 -7.02 -10.89
N LEU A 203 10.86 -8.29 -11.21
CA LEU A 203 11.91 -9.26 -11.62
C LEU A 203 12.52 -8.91 -12.98
N GLY A 204 11.77 -8.27 -13.86
CA GLY A 204 12.26 -7.76 -15.14
C GLY A 204 12.96 -6.39 -15.04
N HIS A 205 12.97 -5.76 -13.87
CA HIS A 205 13.60 -4.46 -13.69
C HIS A 205 15.13 -4.55 -13.80
N PRO A 206 15.85 -3.56 -14.39
CA PRO A 206 17.31 -3.59 -14.52
C PRO A 206 18.07 -3.86 -13.21
N ASN A 207 17.53 -3.40 -12.09
CA ASN A 207 18.13 -3.59 -10.76
C ASN A 207 17.64 -4.85 -10.02
N ALA A 208 16.90 -5.74 -10.68
CA ALA A 208 16.35 -6.94 -10.03
C ALA A 208 17.42 -7.81 -9.35
N ALA A 209 18.58 -7.96 -9.98
CA ALA A 209 19.70 -8.71 -9.40
C ALA A 209 20.19 -8.10 -8.08
N GLN A 210 20.18 -6.76 -7.98
CA GLN A 210 20.56 -6.04 -6.76
C GLN A 210 19.52 -6.28 -5.65
N TYR A 211 18.22 -6.22 -5.97
CA TYR A 211 17.15 -6.51 -5.00
C TYR A 211 17.24 -7.93 -4.47
N LEU A 212 17.48 -8.89 -5.35
CA LEU A 212 17.64 -10.31 -4.99
C LEU A 212 18.89 -10.56 -4.12
N ALA A 213 19.94 -9.78 -4.30
CA ALA A 213 21.17 -9.89 -3.51
C ALA A 213 21.05 -9.26 -2.11
N ASP A 214 20.08 -8.36 -1.89
CA ASP A 214 19.88 -7.70 -0.60
C ASP A 214 19.12 -8.59 0.39
N MET A 215 19.83 -9.59 0.91
CA MET A 215 19.29 -10.51 1.91
C MET A 215 19.07 -9.85 3.27
N ALA A 216 19.73 -8.75 3.58
CA ALA A 216 19.50 -8.00 4.81
C ALA A 216 18.11 -7.34 4.77
N GLN A 217 17.75 -6.72 3.66
CA GLN A 217 16.42 -6.15 3.45
C GLN A 217 15.34 -7.24 3.41
N CYS A 218 15.62 -8.38 2.77
CA CYS A 218 14.75 -9.55 2.81
C CYS A 218 14.42 -9.95 4.26
N GLN A 219 15.46 -10.19 5.07
CA GLN A 219 15.30 -10.62 6.45
C GLN A 219 14.51 -9.60 7.28
N ARG A 220 14.81 -8.30 7.11
CA ARG A 220 14.07 -7.22 7.78
C ARG A 220 12.57 -7.26 7.47
N VAL A 221 12.19 -7.48 6.21
CA VAL A 221 10.79 -7.58 5.81
C VAL A 221 10.13 -8.82 6.40
N VAL A 222 10.81 -9.96 6.34
CA VAL A 222 10.32 -11.23 6.88
C VAL A 222 10.11 -11.16 8.39
N ASP A 223 11.09 -10.63 9.13
CA ASP A 223 11.01 -10.45 10.58
C ASP A 223 9.84 -9.55 10.96
N TRP A 224 9.69 -8.43 10.29
CA TRP A 224 8.57 -7.51 10.52
C TRP A 224 7.23 -8.20 10.24
N LYS A 225 7.09 -8.85 9.09
CA LYS A 225 5.85 -9.54 8.70
C LYS A 225 5.48 -10.68 9.63
N SER A 226 6.47 -11.44 10.10
CA SER A 226 6.26 -12.53 11.05
C SER A 226 5.72 -12.07 12.41
N ARG A 227 5.96 -10.80 12.76
CA ARG A 227 5.54 -10.18 14.02
C ARG A 227 4.21 -9.44 13.90
N VAL A 228 4.04 -8.64 12.84
CA VAL A 228 2.88 -7.76 12.65
C VAL A 228 1.74 -8.47 11.93
N PHE A 229 2.04 -9.31 10.96
CA PHE A 229 1.06 -10.04 10.15
C PHE A 229 1.13 -11.55 10.39
N ALA A 230 1.37 -11.94 11.65
CA ALA A 230 1.55 -13.34 12.04
C ALA A 230 0.31 -14.19 11.69
N ARG A 231 0.49 -15.09 10.74
CA ARG A 231 -0.48 -16.13 10.38
C ARG A 231 0.24 -17.48 10.37
N GLY A 232 -0.25 -18.47 11.08
CA GLY A 232 0.42 -19.79 11.18
C GLY A 232 0.65 -20.45 9.82
N TRP A 233 -0.22 -20.19 8.85
CA TRP A 233 -0.13 -20.72 7.50
C TRP A 233 0.82 -19.92 6.60
N ALA A 234 1.19 -18.67 6.91
CA ALA A 234 2.00 -17.82 6.04
C ALA A 234 3.46 -18.27 5.89
N ARG A 235 3.92 -19.19 6.75
CA ARG A 235 5.22 -19.85 6.73
C ARG A 235 6.39 -18.89 6.52
N TYR A 236 6.37 -17.74 7.19
CA TYR A 236 7.50 -16.81 7.17
C TYR A 236 8.82 -17.42 7.65
N ASP A 237 8.75 -18.51 8.41
CA ASP A 237 9.89 -19.37 8.77
C ASP A 237 10.62 -19.98 7.56
N LEU A 238 9.92 -20.14 6.44
CA LEU A 238 10.47 -20.63 5.17
C LEU A 238 10.77 -19.50 4.16
N ALA A 239 10.53 -18.26 4.51
CA ALA A 239 10.79 -17.12 3.63
C ALA A 239 12.28 -16.72 3.68
N ALA A 240 13.14 -17.57 3.12
CA ALA A 240 14.59 -17.42 3.11
C ALA A 240 15.17 -17.75 1.73
N HIS A 241 16.45 -17.48 1.52
CA HIS A 241 17.13 -17.80 0.27
C HIS A 241 16.95 -19.28 -0.10
N GLY A 242 16.56 -19.53 -1.34
CA GLY A 242 16.33 -20.90 -1.88
C GLY A 242 14.97 -21.51 -1.52
N THR A 243 14.22 -20.95 -0.58
CA THR A 243 12.91 -21.49 -0.15
C THR A 243 11.73 -20.58 -0.40
N PHE A 244 11.95 -19.36 -0.86
CA PHE A 244 10.86 -18.45 -1.28
C PHE A 244 9.97 -19.10 -2.35
N ARG A 245 8.66 -18.86 -2.25
CA ARG A 245 7.64 -19.29 -3.19
C ARG A 245 6.98 -18.09 -3.84
N LEU A 246 7.31 -17.80 -5.09
CA LEU A 246 6.82 -16.63 -5.83
C LEU A 246 5.83 -17.01 -6.94
N VAL A 247 5.71 -18.30 -7.23
CA VAL A 247 4.76 -18.84 -8.21
C VAL A 247 3.55 -19.38 -7.46
N PRO A 248 2.31 -19.16 -7.96
CA PRO A 248 1.12 -19.63 -7.27
C PRO A 248 1.10 -21.17 -7.17
N ALA A 249 0.54 -21.67 -6.05
CA ALA A 249 0.26 -23.09 -5.92
C ALA A 249 -0.72 -23.55 -7.02
N ASN A 250 -0.56 -24.78 -7.52
CA ASN A 250 -1.33 -25.28 -8.67
C ASN A 250 -2.86 -25.12 -8.50
N GLN A 251 -3.38 -25.39 -7.31
CA GLN A 251 -4.80 -25.26 -6.99
C GLN A 251 -5.34 -23.82 -7.08
N ARG A 252 -4.48 -22.81 -7.13
CA ARG A 252 -4.84 -21.39 -7.19
C ARG A 252 -4.72 -20.77 -8.58
N GLN A 253 -4.11 -21.49 -9.52
CA GLN A 253 -3.82 -20.92 -10.84
C GLN A 253 -5.09 -20.56 -11.61
N ALA A 254 -6.13 -21.39 -11.53
CA ALA A 254 -7.40 -21.14 -12.21
C ALA A 254 -8.09 -19.89 -11.64
N ASP A 255 -8.17 -19.76 -10.32
CA ASP A 255 -8.78 -18.60 -9.66
C ASP A 255 -8.03 -17.31 -10.02
N LEU A 256 -6.70 -17.34 -9.97
CA LEU A 256 -5.87 -16.18 -10.30
C LEU A 256 -5.94 -15.79 -11.78
N ALA A 257 -6.15 -16.77 -12.68
CA ALA A 257 -6.37 -16.48 -14.10
C ALA A 257 -7.71 -15.80 -14.36
N GLN A 258 -8.74 -16.10 -13.54
CA GLN A 258 -10.02 -15.39 -13.61
C GLN A 258 -9.99 -14.01 -12.95
N ASP A 259 -9.13 -13.83 -11.97
CA ASP A 259 -8.95 -12.58 -11.21
C ASP A 259 -8.16 -11.53 -12.00
N TYR A 260 -7.40 -11.94 -13.02
CA TYR A 260 -6.59 -11.08 -13.88
C TYR A 260 -7.40 -10.46 -15.01
#